data_dbfe12e9e549cfcd62fa7caa6b5b4ee2
#
_entry.id   dbfe12e9e549cfcd62fa7caa6b5b4ee2
#
_cell.length_a   1.000
_cell.length_b   1.000
_cell.length_c   1.000
_cell.angle_alpha   90.00
_cell.angle_beta   90.00
_cell.angle_gamma   90.00
#
_symmetry.space_group_name_H-M   'P 1'
#
loop_
_entity.id
_entity.type
_entity.pdbx_description
1 polymer ?
#
loop_
_entity_poly.entity_id
_entity_poly.type
_entity_poly.pdbx_seq_one_letter_code
_entity_poly.pdbx_strand_id
1 'polypeptide(L)'
;MNDPNGMFYDEANGVWHLYYQYYPDGTVWGPMHWGHSTSQDLIHWEHQPIAIYPDENGMIFSGSAVIDRNNTAGFGENAIVAIYTSADKAQNQSISYSLDGGQTFTAYEGNPVLIGDIADFRDPKVFWDELSNQWTMALACQQEIRFYGSPNLKDWTYLSSFGEGYDAHGGVWECPDLVKIDDRYVLLVNLNPGGPFGGSATQYFVGDWDGKTFKCENGKYENEQMPWLDHGKDHYATVTWAYAPDNRTVAIGWMSNWQYATQLPTVAFRSQNTIARDLSLYQDDEGQFRVAVKPSPESLALRGEETRYLPDAGIVELTLDGSQDALITLSNDKGEKVVMNLDVHRRTFSMDRTASGDCSFSHDFAAHTVAPLFVKRDTYKVLLFIDHCSIEAFDAEGAWAMTNLVFPSEPYNHLEVQGGEAKIYNIR
;
A
#
# COMPACT_ATOMS: atom_id res chain seq x y z
N MET A 1 8.16 -11.58 4.40
CA MET A 1 8.14 -10.10 4.34
C MET A 1 6.72 -9.61 4.60
N ASN A 2 6.56 -8.36 5.03
CA ASN A 2 5.26 -7.68 5.12
C ASN A 2 5.42 -6.20 4.75
N ASP A 3 5.12 -5.25 5.60
CA ASP A 3 5.01 -3.83 5.31
C ASP A 3 6.18 -3.25 4.50
N PRO A 4 5.92 -2.51 3.42
CA PRO A 4 6.93 -1.68 2.78
C PRO A 4 7.34 -0.54 3.72
N ASN A 5 8.64 -0.23 3.76
CA ASN A 5 9.24 0.73 4.68
C ASN A 5 10.28 1.60 3.97
N GLY A 6 10.61 2.72 4.57
CA GLY A 6 11.80 3.51 4.25
C GLY A 6 11.96 3.91 2.78
N MET A 7 10.86 3.99 2.03
CA MET A 7 10.89 4.12 0.58
C MET A 7 11.26 5.54 0.14
N PHE A 8 12.27 5.64 -0.70
CA PHE A 8 12.66 6.90 -1.34
C PHE A 8 13.23 6.65 -2.75
N TYR A 9 13.13 7.67 -3.60
CA TYR A 9 13.81 7.71 -4.89
C TYR A 9 15.11 8.49 -4.74
N ASP A 10 16.22 7.84 -5.09
CA ASP A 10 17.52 8.48 -5.18
C ASP A 10 17.67 9.12 -6.57
N GLU A 11 17.39 10.41 -6.65
CA GLU A 11 17.46 11.18 -7.89
C GLU A 11 18.88 11.22 -8.49
N ALA A 12 19.90 11.21 -7.64
CA ALA A 12 21.29 11.28 -8.09
C ALA A 12 21.72 10.03 -8.87
N ASN A 13 21.18 8.88 -8.53
CA ASN A 13 21.50 7.60 -9.13
C ASN A 13 20.37 7.00 -9.97
N GLY A 14 19.16 7.60 -9.94
CA GLY A 14 17.99 7.10 -10.66
C GLY A 14 17.46 5.79 -10.10
N VAL A 15 17.50 5.60 -8.78
CA VAL A 15 17.21 4.34 -8.13
C VAL A 15 16.06 4.48 -7.12
N TRP A 16 15.10 3.59 -7.23
CA TRP A 16 14.04 3.39 -6.25
C TRP A 16 14.53 2.46 -5.15
N HIS A 17 14.47 2.90 -3.90
CA HIS A 17 14.76 2.09 -2.73
C HIS A 17 13.46 1.62 -2.09
N LEU A 18 13.38 0.33 -1.80
CA LEU A 18 12.29 -0.32 -1.06
C LEU A 18 12.91 -1.11 0.09
N TYR A 19 12.68 -0.66 1.30
CA TYR A 19 12.91 -1.49 2.48
C TYR A 19 11.57 -2.12 2.87
N TYR A 20 11.64 -3.18 3.68
CA TYR A 20 10.44 -3.90 4.09
C TYR A 20 10.67 -4.66 5.38
N GLN A 21 9.60 -4.90 6.10
CA GLN A 21 9.61 -5.79 7.25
C GLN A 21 10.05 -7.17 6.81
N TYR A 22 11.08 -7.70 7.47
CA TYR A 22 11.72 -8.94 7.04
C TYR A 22 12.18 -9.79 8.23
N TYR A 23 11.79 -11.07 8.21
CA TYR A 23 12.35 -12.09 9.09
C TYR A 23 13.21 -13.05 8.26
N PRO A 24 14.55 -13.03 8.40
CA PRO A 24 15.43 -13.80 7.52
C PRO A 24 15.42 -15.31 7.80
N ASP A 25 15.07 -15.74 9.02
CA ASP A 25 15.23 -17.12 9.47
C ASP A 25 13.97 -17.99 9.30
N GLY A 26 12.91 -17.48 8.67
CA GLY A 26 11.70 -18.27 8.50
C GLY A 26 10.57 -17.61 7.73
N THR A 27 9.47 -18.37 7.58
CA THR A 27 8.26 -17.97 6.89
C THR A 27 7.10 -17.59 7.83
N VAL A 28 7.43 -17.38 9.10
CA VAL A 28 6.52 -16.91 10.15
C VAL A 28 6.94 -15.51 10.59
N TRP A 29 6.07 -14.81 11.31
CA TRP A 29 6.44 -13.56 11.94
C TRP A 29 7.48 -13.82 13.05
N GLY A 30 8.53 -13.05 13.09
CA GLY A 30 9.65 -13.23 14.03
C GLY A 30 10.39 -11.92 14.26
N PRO A 31 11.60 -11.94 14.84
CA PRO A 31 12.38 -10.72 15.05
C PRO A 31 12.58 -9.96 13.76
N MET A 32 11.88 -8.80 13.63
CA MET A 32 11.83 -8.03 12.40
C MET A 32 13.10 -7.23 12.17
N HIS A 33 13.54 -7.28 10.92
CA HIS A 33 14.62 -6.50 10.33
C HIS A 33 14.04 -5.61 9.22
N TRP A 34 14.81 -4.66 8.72
CA TRP A 34 14.54 -4.09 7.40
C TRP A 34 15.35 -4.82 6.34
N GLY A 35 14.65 -5.62 5.52
CA GLY A 35 15.18 -6.09 4.24
C GLY A 35 15.27 -4.92 3.26
N HIS A 36 16.02 -5.07 2.17
CA HIS A 36 16.27 -4.01 1.21
C HIS A 36 16.25 -4.56 -0.22
N SER A 37 15.63 -3.84 -1.11
CA SER A 37 15.69 -4.06 -2.56
C SER A 37 15.76 -2.72 -3.29
N THR A 38 16.36 -2.73 -4.47
CA THR A 38 16.50 -1.55 -5.33
C THR A 38 15.96 -1.83 -6.72
N SER A 39 15.47 -0.80 -7.40
CA SER A 39 15.00 -0.89 -8.79
C SER A 39 15.27 0.41 -9.54
N GLN A 40 15.52 0.31 -10.84
CA GLN A 40 15.58 1.47 -11.74
C GLN A 40 14.22 1.78 -12.39
N ASP A 41 13.28 0.84 -12.35
CA ASP A 41 12.03 0.89 -13.12
C ASP A 41 10.78 0.40 -12.34
N LEU A 42 10.86 0.21 -11.03
CA LEU A 42 9.78 -0.31 -10.18
C LEU A 42 9.29 -1.73 -10.52
N ILE A 43 9.92 -2.39 -11.49
CA ILE A 43 9.55 -3.72 -11.99
C ILE A 43 10.64 -4.74 -11.69
N HIS A 44 11.87 -4.42 -12.07
CA HIS A 44 13.02 -5.30 -11.87
C HIS A 44 13.72 -4.93 -10.57
N TRP A 45 13.52 -5.77 -9.56
CA TRP A 45 14.03 -5.56 -8.21
C TRP A 45 15.28 -6.40 -7.94
N GLU A 46 16.33 -5.75 -7.45
CA GLU A 46 17.56 -6.40 -7.01
C GLU A 46 17.60 -6.44 -5.49
N HIS A 47 17.68 -7.65 -4.92
CA HIS A 47 17.85 -7.82 -3.48
C HIS A 47 19.21 -7.31 -3.04
N GLN A 48 19.20 -6.55 -1.98
CA GLN A 48 20.37 -6.00 -1.30
C GLN A 48 20.55 -6.69 0.06
N PRO A 49 21.71 -6.55 0.71
CA PRO A 49 21.87 -6.98 2.09
C PRO A 49 20.84 -6.37 3.03
N ILE A 50 20.55 -7.04 4.15
CA ILE A 50 19.69 -6.49 5.20
C ILE A 50 20.24 -5.14 5.64
N ALA A 51 19.37 -4.11 5.64
CA ALA A 51 19.76 -2.73 5.91
C ALA A 51 19.85 -2.42 7.41
N ILE A 52 18.87 -2.88 8.20
CA ILE A 52 18.79 -2.59 9.62
C ILE A 52 18.45 -3.88 10.38
N TYR A 53 19.26 -4.18 11.38
CA TYR A 53 19.13 -5.34 12.26
C TYR A 53 18.55 -4.94 13.61
N PRO A 54 17.83 -5.85 14.31
CA PRO A 54 17.48 -5.66 15.71
C PRO A 54 18.71 -5.31 16.55
N ASP A 55 18.50 -4.44 17.54
CA ASP A 55 19.53 -4.01 18.48
C ASP A 55 19.02 -4.08 19.93
N GLU A 56 19.72 -3.43 20.86
CA GLU A 56 19.35 -3.36 22.27
C GLU A 56 17.99 -2.66 22.53
N ASN A 57 17.49 -1.86 21.57
CA ASN A 57 16.18 -1.20 21.63
C ASN A 57 15.05 -2.09 21.14
N GLY A 58 15.35 -3.24 20.54
CA GLY A 58 14.38 -4.24 20.12
C GLY A 58 14.38 -4.56 18.62
N MET A 59 13.28 -5.13 18.17
CA MET A 59 13.00 -5.42 16.76
C MET A 59 12.78 -4.11 15.98
N ILE A 60 13.05 -4.16 14.69
CA ILE A 60 12.88 -3.01 13.79
C ILE A 60 11.51 -3.10 13.10
N PHE A 61 10.55 -2.36 13.61
CA PHE A 61 9.20 -2.25 13.03
C PHE A 61 9.16 -1.24 11.89
N SER A 62 7.96 -0.98 11.38
CA SER A 62 7.75 -0.13 10.23
C SER A 62 8.17 1.33 10.47
N GLY A 63 8.44 2.02 9.38
CA GLY A 63 8.85 3.41 9.38
C GLY A 63 9.16 3.93 7.98
N SER A 64 9.81 5.06 7.91
CA SER A 64 10.13 5.81 6.69
C SER A 64 11.59 6.20 6.60
N ALA A 65 12.00 6.75 5.46
CA ALA A 65 13.33 7.34 5.29
C ALA A 65 13.23 8.69 4.59
N VAL A 66 14.13 9.59 4.95
CA VAL A 66 14.27 10.91 4.35
C VAL A 66 15.71 11.20 3.97
N ILE A 67 15.91 12.07 3.00
CA ILE A 67 17.24 12.61 2.65
C ILE A 67 17.40 13.95 3.37
N ASP A 68 18.29 14.01 4.34
CA ASP A 68 18.63 15.26 5.07
C ASP A 68 19.58 16.11 4.25
N ARG A 69 19.04 16.83 3.26
CA ARG A 69 19.81 17.65 2.32
C ARG A 69 20.58 18.78 3.00
N ASN A 70 20.05 19.28 4.11
CA ASN A 70 20.59 20.44 4.82
C ASN A 70 21.42 20.05 6.05
N ASN A 71 21.66 18.75 6.24
CA ASN A 71 22.39 18.25 7.42
C ASN A 71 21.80 18.75 8.74
N THR A 72 20.49 18.77 8.86
CA THR A 72 19.78 19.24 10.06
C THR A 72 20.03 18.34 11.26
N ALA A 73 20.19 17.04 11.01
CA ALA A 73 20.51 16.03 12.02
C ALA A 73 22.00 15.99 12.39
N GLY A 74 22.88 16.63 11.59
CA GLY A 74 24.31 16.68 11.85
C GLY A 74 25.05 15.37 11.56
N PHE A 75 24.48 14.48 10.72
CA PHE A 75 25.13 13.23 10.32
C PHE A 75 25.99 13.37 9.06
N GLY A 76 25.75 14.40 8.26
CA GLY A 76 26.41 14.67 7.00
C GLY A 76 25.40 15.19 5.96
N GLU A 77 25.88 15.94 4.96
CA GLU A 77 25.04 16.42 3.86
C GLU A 77 24.48 15.22 3.06
N ASN A 78 23.18 15.29 2.74
CA ASN A 78 22.44 14.24 2.02
C ASN A 78 22.46 12.87 2.74
N ALA A 79 22.69 12.84 4.05
CA ALA A 79 22.52 11.63 4.82
C ALA A 79 21.10 11.09 4.65
N ILE A 80 20.97 9.81 4.42
CA ILE A 80 19.65 9.15 4.43
C ILE A 80 19.37 8.78 5.87
N VAL A 81 18.28 9.31 6.42
CA VAL A 81 17.87 9.03 7.80
C VAL A 81 16.64 8.15 7.77
N ALA A 82 16.78 6.91 8.25
CA ALA A 82 15.67 6.00 8.50
C ALA A 82 15.08 6.30 9.89
N ILE A 83 13.77 6.44 9.96
CA ILE A 83 13.02 6.62 11.20
C ILE A 83 12.04 5.46 11.31
N TYR A 84 12.11 4.71 12.40
CA TYR A 84 11.36 3.47 12.58
C TYR A 84 10.98 3.26 14.04
N THR A 85 10.08 2.31 14.27
CA THR A 85 9.73 1.90 15.62
C THR A 85 10.66 0.78 16.09
N SER A 86 11.33 1.01 17.21
CA SER A 86 12.03 -0.04 17.97
C SER A 86 11.02 -0.68 18.93
N ALA A 87 10.82 -1.99 18.83
CA ALA A 87 9.82 -2.73 19.58
C ALA A 87 10.45 -3.82 20.46
N ASP A 88 10.36 -3.63 21.78
CA ASP A 88 10.66 -4.61 22.82
C ASP A 88 9.53 -4.58 23.87
N LYS A 89 9.77 -4.06 25.05
CA LYS A 89 8.76 -3.89 26.11
C LYS A 89 7.83 -2.72 25.85
N ALA A 90 8.29 -1.73 25.09
CA ALA A 90 7.56 -0.58 24.62
C ALA A 90 7.86 -0.36 23.13
N GLN A 91 7.04 0.43 22.48
CA GLN A 91 7.25 0.88 21.10
C GLN A 91 7.74 2.33 21.14
N ASN A 92 8.99 2.54 20.75
CA ASN A 92 9.66 3.83 20.75
C ASN A 92 10.13 4.14 19.32
N GLN A 93 10.29 5.43 18.98
CA GLN A 93 10.80 5.78 17.67
C GLN A 93 12.32 5.97 17.76
N SER A 94 13.03 5.34 16.84
CA SER A 94 14.49 5.36 16.72
C SER A 94 14.89 5.79 15.33
N ILE A 95 16.14 6.22 15.16
CA ILE A 95 16.72 6.59 13.88
C ILE A 95 18.04 5.87 13.63
N SER A 96 18.28 5.60 12.36
CA SER A 96 19.59 5.19 11.84
C SER A 96 19.91 6.04 10.60
N TYR A 97 21.18 6.26 10.33
CA TYR A 97 21.59 7.08 9.20
C TYR A 97 22.56 6.34 8.28
N SER A 98 22.52 6.66 7.01
CA SER A 98 23.38 6.15 5.96
C SER A 98 24.11 7.28 5.27
N LEU A 99 25.40 7.07 4.99
CA LEU A 99 26.28 7.97 4.25
C LEU A 99 26.74 7.35 2.91
N ASP A 100 26.21 6.20 2.54
CA ASP A 100 26.56 5.42 1.35
C ASP A 100 25.36 5.19 0.41
N GLY A 101 24.38 6.09 0.42
CA GLY A 101 23.22 6.01 -0.45
C GLY A 101 22.18 5.00 0.00
N GLY A 102 22.07 4.69 1.30
CA GLY A 102 21.05 3.78 1.83
C GLY A 102 21.45 2.30 1.77
N GLN A 103 22.72 1.99 1.52
CA GLN A 103 23.19 0.62 1.50
C GLN A 103 23.42 0.06 2.91
N THR A 104 24.05 0.85 3.77
CA THR A 104 24.28 0.50 5.16
C THR A 104 23.82 1.60 6.10
N PHE A 105 23.35 1.22 7.29
CA PHE A 105 22.85 2.16 8.28
C PHE A 105 23.60 2.02 9.60
N THR A 106 23.87 3.15 10.24
CA THR A 106 24.43 3.25 11.58
C THR A 106 23.35 3.74 12.53
N ALA A 107 23.08 2.99 13.60
CA ALA A 107 22.13 3.41 14.63
C ALA A 107 22.62 4.69 15.33
N TYR A 108 21.71 5.63 15.57
CA TYR A 108 22.04 6.82 16.35
C TYR A 108 22.24 6.47 17.83
N GLU A 109 23.35 6.89 18.39
CA GLU A 109 23.72 6.59 19.80
C GLU A 109 22.75 7.16 20.84
N GLY A 110 21.98 8.19 20.47
CA GLY A 110 20.97 8.80 21.32
C GLY A 110 19.57 8.21 21.20
N ASN A 111 19.41 7.05 20.52
CA ASN A 111 18.11 6.37 20.44
C ASN A 111 17.61 5.89 21.81
N PRO A 112 16.27 5.85 22.01
CA PRO A 112 15.23 6.31 21.10
C PRO A 112 15.07 7.83 21.09
N VAL A 113 14.63 8.42 19.96
CA VAL A 113 14.41 9.85 19.79
C VAL A 113 12.99 10.30 20.20
N LEU A 114 12.05 9.38 20.31
CA LEU A 114 10.70 9.61 20.82
C LEU A 114 10.22 8.39 21.59
N ILE A 115 9.92 8.58 22.86
CA ILE A 115 9.49 7.50 23.77
C ILE A 115 7.97 7.36 23.71
N GLY A 116 7.48 6.13 23.55
CA GLY A 116 6.07 5.79 23.55
C GLY A 116 5.45 5.95 24.95
N ASP A 117 4.30 6.58 25.00
CA ASP A 117 3.52 6.83 26.20
C ASP A 117 2.23 5.99 26.29
N ILE A 118 1.92 5.27 25.21
CA ILE A 118 0.74 4.40 25.08
C ILE A 118 1.10 3.10 24.34
N ALA A 119 0.22 2.11 24.37
CA ALA A 119 0.30 0.94 23.51
C ALA A 119 0.07 1.34 22.03
N ASP A 120 0.58 0.52 21.09
CA ASP A 120 0.40 0.75 19.64
C ASP A 120 0.87 2.15 19.18
N PHE A 121 2.08 2.51 19.56
CA PHE A 121 2.74 3.78 19.28
C PHE A 121 3.85 3.54 18.24
N ARG A 122 3.50 3.51 16.94
CA ARG A 122 4.37 2.99 15.89
C ARG A 122 4.18 3.57 14.49
N ASP A 123 5.08 3.18 13.58
CA ASP A 123 5.03 3.40 12.13
C ASP A 123 5.18 4.87 11.74
N PRO A 124 6.32 5.51 12.08
CA PRO A 124 6.54 6.91 11.79
C PRO A 124 6.72 7.17 10.28
N LYS A 125 5.91 8.05 9.70
CA LYS A 125 6.13 8.62 8.38
C LYS A 125 6.62 10.06 8.55
N VAL A 126 7.83 10.34 8.07
CA VAL A 126 8.48 11.64 8.20
C VAL A 126 8.64 12.29 6.83
N PHE A 127 8.40 13.57 6.76
CA PHE A 127 8.62 14.42 5.58
C PHE A 127 9.06 15.82 5.99
N TRP A 128 9.71 16.55 5.08
CA TRP A 128 9.97 17.97 5.25
C TRP A 128 8.71 18.76 4.95
N ASP A 129 8.25 19.54 5.91
CA ASP A 129 7.05 20.37 5.76
C ASP A 129 7.45 21.83 5.46
N GLU A 130 7.24 22.24 4.21
CA GLU A 130 7.53 23.59 3.76
C GLU A 130 6.67 24.66 4.45
N LEU A 131 5.46 24.30 4.91
CA LEU A 131 4.56 25.25 5.57
C LEU A 131 5.08 25.65 6.95
N SER A 132 5.62 24.70 7.68
CA SER A 132 6.16 24.92 9.04
C SER A 132 7.69 25.00 9.07
N ASN A 133 8.37 24.79 7.93
CA ASN A 133 9.82 24.80 7.78
C ASN A 133 10.53 23.91 8.80
N GLN A 134 10.03 22.68 8.94
CA GLN A 134 10.57 21.64 9.83
C GLN A 134 10.24 20.24 9.33
N TRP A 135 10.85 19.25 9.94
CA TRP A 135 10.44 17.85 9.77
C TRP A 135 9.11 17.62 10.48
N THR A 136 8.18 16.97 9.80
CA THR A 136 6.91 16.53 10.36
C THR A 136 6.83 15.02 10.35
N MET A 137 6.39 14.43 11.46
CA MET A 137 6.13 13.01 11.61
C MET A 137 4.63 12.78 11.79
N ALA A 138 4.05 11.90 10.98
CA ALA A 138 2.77 11.28 11.25
C ALA A 138 3.03 9.91 11.90
N LEU A 139 2.45 9.66 13.06
CA LEU A 139 2.68 8.46 13.87
C LEU A 139 1.35 7.82 14.28
N ALA A 140 1.20 6.53 14.06
CA ALA A 140 0.01 5.79 14.46
C ALA A 140 0.02 5.56 15.99
N CYS A 141 -1.12 5.86 16.62
CA CYS A 141 -1.31 5.82 18.06
C CYS A 141 -2.69 5.24 18.36
N GLN A 142 -2.83 3.91 18.40
CA GLN A 142 -4.11 3.20 18.58
C GLN A 142 -5.11 3.51 17.45
N GLN A 143 -6.08 4.38 17.63
CA GLN A 143 -7.09 4.78 16.65
C GLN A 143 -6.99 6.27 16.29
N GLU A 144 -5.81 6.84 16.42
CA GLU A 144 -5.50 8.20 15.99
C GLU A 144 -4.14 8.28 15.32
N ILE A 145 -3.92 9.30 14.52
CA ILE A 145 -2.61 9.70 14.02
C ILE A 145 -2.18 10.92 14.80
N ARG A 146 -1.01 10.85 15.46
CA ARG A 146 -0.38 11.99 16.10
C ARG A 146 0.65 12.62 15.18
N PHE A 147 0.66 13.92 15.14
CA PHE A 147 1.65 14.70 14.40
C PHE A 147 2.68 15.32 15.35
N TYR A 148 3.94 15.21 14.97
CA TYR A 148 5.06 15.79 15.70
C TYR A 148 5.91 16.62 14.75
N GLY A 149 6.52 17.70 15.26
CA GLY A 149 7.45 18.54 14.52
C GLY A 149 8.86 18.45 15.11
N SER A 150 9.88 18.53 14.25
CA SER A 150 11.29 18.50 14.67
C SER A 150 12.16 19.40 13.78
N PRO A 151 13.08 20.17 14.36
CA PRO A 151 14.05 20.92 13.58
C PRO A 151 15.22 20.06 13.07
N ASN A 152 15.43 18.86 13.62
CA ASN A 152 16.68 18.10 13.46
C ASN A 152 16.53 16.58 13.47
N LEU A 153 15.32 16.03 13.30
CA LEU A 153 15.00 14.58 13.32
C LEU A 153 15.26 13.87 14.67
N LYS A 154 15.71 14.58 15.68
CA LYS A 154 16.10 14.02 16.99
C LYS A 154 15.17 14.51 18.11
N ASP A 155 14.83 15.80 18.08
CA ASP A 155 14.01 16.47 19.10
C ASP A 155 12.60 16.68 18.55
N TRP A 156 11.64 15.92 19.05
CA TRP A 156 10.26 15.91 18.56
C TRP A 156 9.31 16.59 19.51
N THR A 157 8.45 17.45 18.98
CA THR A 157 7.42 18.16 19.73
C THR A 157 6.05 17.81 19.18
N TYR A 158 5.11 17.43 20.04
CA TYR A 158 3.73 17.15 19.66
C TYR A 158 3.06 18.40 19.07
N LEU A 159 2.37 18.21 17.95
CA LEU A 159 1.64 19.26 17.23
C LEU A 159 0.12 19.12 17.38
N SER A 160 -0.42 17.98 16.99
CA SER A 160 -1.86 17.69 16.97
C SER A 160 -2.14 16.21 16.79
N SER A 161 -3.41 15.82 16.82
CA SER A 161 -3.85 14.49 16.40
C SER A 161 -5.07 14.55 15.49
N PHE A 162 -5.28 13.45 14.73
CA PHE A 162 -6.43 13.20 13.89
C PHE A 162 -6.96 11.80 14.15
N GLY A 163 -8.25 11.63 14.29
CA GLY A 163 -8.89 10.31 14.48
C GLY A 163 -10.21 10.37 15.23
N GLU A 164 -10.39 11.32 16.14
CA GLU A 164 -11.62 11.42 16.94
C GLU A 164 -12.88 11.51 16.07
N GLY A 165 -13.69 10.43 16.13
CA GLY A 165 -14.91 10.28 15.36
C GLY A 165 -14.73 9.84 13.91
N TYR A 166 -13.53 9.40 13.55
CA TYR A 166 -13.20 8.74 12.27
C TYR A 166 -12.83 7.26 12.45
N ASP A 167 -12.96 6.74 13.64
CA ASP A 167 -12.63 5.39 14.10
C ASP A 167 -13.81 4.39 13.98
N ALA A 168 -14.70 4.61 13.01
CA ALA A 168 -15.99 3.89 12.87
C ALA A 168 -15.86 2.36 12.77
N HIS A 169 -14.72 1.84 12.32
CA HIS A 169 -14.49 0.41 12.10
C HIS A 169 -13.72 -0.28 13.22
N GLY A 170 -13.26 0.48 14.22
CA GLY A 170 -12.37 -0.04 15.25
C GLY A 170 -11.00 -0.43 14.71
N GLY A 171 -10.37 -1.44 15.32
CA GLY A 171 -9.02 -1.87 14.95
C GLY A 171 -7.93 -0.94 15.44
N VAL A 172 -6.68 -1.31 15.15
CA VAL A 172 -5.51 -0.49 15.42
C VAL A 172 -5.10 0.20 14.12
N TRP A 173 -4.86 1.49 14.18
CA TRP A 173 -4.35 2.26 13.06
C TRP A 173 -2.84 2.09 12.95
N GLU A 174 -2.35 1.90 11.73
CA GLU A 174 -0.96 1.58 11.41
C GLU A 174 -0.51 2.31 10.15
N CYS A 175 0.79 2.40 9.93
CA CYS A 175 1.45 2.87 8.71
C CYS A 175 0.79 4.14 8.11
N PRO A 176 0.72 5.26 8.85
CA PRO A 176 0.15 6.49 8.33
C PRO A 176 1.03 7.10 7.25
N ASP A 177 0.43 7.78 6.28
CA ASP A 177 1.18 8.55 5.29
C ASP A 177 0.42 9.82 4.91
N LEU A 178 0.98 10.99 5.22
CA LEU A 178 0.43 12.27 4.84
C LEU A 178 1.17 12.80 3.61
N VAL A 179 0.48 12.83 2.48
CA VAL A 179 1.04 13.27 1.20
C VAL A 179 0.24 14.40 0.60
N LYS A 180 0.93 15.30 -0.10
CA LYS A 180 0.28 16.34 -0.88
C LYS A 180 0.06 15.84 -2.30
N ILE A 181 -1.19 15.89 -2.76
CA ILE A 181 -1.59 15.56 -4.13
C ILE A 181 -2.34 16.78 -4.69
N ASP A 182 -1.76 17.40 -5.70
CA ASP A 182 -2.23 18.68 -6.27
C ASP A 182 -2.33 19.79 -5.18
N ASP A 183 -3.51 20.29 -4.93
CA ASP A 183 -3.78 21.35 -3.94
C ASP A 183 -4.38 20.81 -2.63
N ARG A 184 -4.42 19.49 -2.45
CA ARG A 184 -4.96 18.81 -1.27
C ARG A 184 -3.91 17.96 -0.58
N TYR A 185 -4.21 17.60 0.67
CA TYR A 185 -3.48 16.57 1.39
C TYR A 185 -4.32 15.31 1.51
N VAL A 186 -3.68 14.18 1.37
CA VAL A 186 -4.26 12.86 1.58
C VAL A 186 -3.55 12.20 2.74
N LEU A 187 -4.32 11.79 3.75
CA LEU A 187 -3.83 10.98 4.85
C LEU A 187 -4.25 9.54 4.60
N LEU A 188 -3.27 8.68 4.26
CA LEU A 188 -3.45 7.23 4.22
C LEU A 188 -3.38 6.68 5.65
N VAL A 189 -4.27 5.77 5.99
CA VAL A 189 -4.30 5.08 7.28
C VAL A 189 -4.62 3.62 7.05
N ASN A 190 -3.75 2.75 7.51
CA ASN A 190 -3.98 1.31 7.49
C ASN A 190 -4.60 0.89 8.83
N LEU A 191 -5.50 -0.09 8.83
CA LEU A 191 -6.10 -0.57 10.07
C LEU A 191 -6.27 -2.09 10.08
N ASN A 192 -6.13 -2.67 11.27
CA ASN A 192 -6.31 -4.10 11.50
C ASN A 192 -6.79 -4.38 12.94
N PRO A 193 -7.89 -5.17 13.12
CA PRO A 193 -8.89 -5.52 12.11
C PRO A 193 -9.77 -4.32 11.73
N GLY A 194 -10.73 -4.50 10.84
CA GLY A 194 -11.72 -3.46 10.51
C GLY A 194 -11.91 -3.26 9.00
N GLY A 195 -11.17 -4.01 8.19
CA GLY A 195 -11.32 -3.98 6.73
C GLY A 195 -12.74 -4.40 6.26
N PRO A 196 -13.17 -3.96 5.08
CA PRO A 196 -14.54 -4.15 4.60
C PRO A 196 -14.91 -5.63 4.38
N PHE A 197 -13.90 -6.48 4.20
CA PHE A 197 -14.07 -7.94 4.02
C PHE A 197 -13.42 -8.74 5.16
N GLY A 198 -13.17 -8.08 6.29
CA GLY A 198 -12.49 -8.63 7.47
C GLY A 198 -10.96 -8.47 7.39
N GLY A 199 -10.34 -8.42 8.57
CA GLY A 199 -8.89 -8.26 8.70
C GLY A 199 -8.40 -6.86 8.36
N SER A 200 -7.27 -6.80 7.69
CA SER A 200 -6.54 -5.57 7.38
C SER A 200 -7.02 -4.88 6.11
N ALA A 201 -6.96 -3.55 6.08
CA ALA A 201 -7.26 -2.73 4.90
C ALA A 201 -6.64 -1.33 5.00
N THR A 202 -6.57 -0.62 3.87
CA THR A 202 -6.09 0.75 3.78
C THR A 202 -7.25 1.69 3.51
N GLN A 203 -7.48 2.65 4.41
CA GLN A 203 -8.41 3.77 4.23
C GLN A 203 -7.63 5.07 3.94
N TYR A 204 -8.32 6.08 3.44
CA TYR A 204 -7.73 7.41 3.24
C TYR A 204 -8.69 8.52 3.62
N PHE A 205 -8.13 9.71 3.86
CA PHE A 205 -8.87 10.92 4.13
C PHE A 205 -8.31 12.03 3.24
N VAL A 206 -9.19 12.75 2.54
CA VAL A 206 -8.81 13.93 1.74
C VAL A 206 -9.10 15.18 2.56
N GLY A 207 -8.15 16.12 2.59
CA GLY A 207 -8.31 17.32 3.39
C GLY A 207 -7.20 18.34 3.19
N ASP A 208 -7.07 19.21 4.19
CA ASP A 208 -6.06 20.27 4.26
C ASP A 208 -5.09 20.04 5.41
N TRP A 209 -3.85 20.46 5.20
CA TRP A 209 -2.80 20.52 6.21
C TRP A 209 -2.30 21.95 6.33
N ASP A 210 -2.27 22.49 7.54
CA ASP A 210 -1.87 23.88 7.81
C ASP A 210 -0.45 24.01 8.40
N GLY A 211 0.37 22.96 8.34
CA GLY A 211 1.70 22.90 8.99
C GLY A 211 1.65 22.38 10.42
N LYS A 212 0.46 22.10 10.95
CA LYS A 212 0.26 21.62 12.32
C LYS A 212 -0.90 20.64 12.45
N THR A 213 -1.98 20.85 11.74
CA THR A 213 -3.25 20.13 11.91
C THR A 213 -3.78 19.66 10.57
N PHE A 214 -4.14 18.38 10.48
CA PHE A 214 -4.89 17.84 9.35
C PHE A 214 -6.38 18.00 9.59
N LYS A 215 -7.11 18.50 8.58
CA LYS A 215 -8.57 18.66 8.59
C LYS A 215 -9.18 17.94 7.41
N CYS A 216 -9.96 16.89 7.66
CA CYS A 216 -10.67 16.16 6.63
C CYS A 216 -11.80 17.04 6.03
N GLU A 217 -11.88 17.12 4.70
CA GLU A 217 -12.90 17.91 3.99
C GLU A 217 -14.27 17.26 4.03
N ASN A 218 -14.33 15.95 3.85
CA ASN A 218 -15.59 15.21 3.65
C ASN A 218 -16.35 14.91 4.95
N GLY A 219 -15.93 15.46 6.09
CA GLY A 219 -16.56 15.19 7.37
C GLY A 219 -16.38 13.74 7.82
N LYS A 220 -17.23 13.30 8.75
CA LYS A 220 -17.19 11.93 9.26
C LYS A 220 -17.91 10.99 8.30
N TYR A 221 -17.23 9.95 7.86
CA TYR A 221 -17.84 8.92 7.01
C TYR A 221 -18.71 7.99 7.86
N GLU A 222 -19.90 7.65 7.35
CA GLU A 222 -20.67 6.52 7.87
C GLU A 222 -20.18 5.20 7.23
N ASN A 223 -20.40 4.08 7.90
CA ASN A 223 -19.75 2.77 7.62
C ASN A 223 -19.73 2.34 6.14
N GLU A 224 -20.77 2.62 5.37
CA GLU A 224 -20.87 2.20 3.97
C GLU A 224 -20.15 3.15 2.99
N GLN A 225 -19.70 4.31 3.46
CA GLN A 225 -19.08 5.35 2.63
C GLN A 225 -17.58 5.53 2.90
N MET A 226 -17.00 4.71 3.78
CA MET A 226 -15.58 4.79 4.10
C MET A 226 -14.74 4.69 2.83
N PRO A 227 -13.84 5.65 2.57
CA PRO A 227 -12.99 5.62 1.38
C PRO A 227 -11.85 4.61 1.57
N TRP A 228 -12.03 3.43 1.03
CA TRP A 228 -11.00 2.41 0.94
C TRP A 228 -10.12 2.67 -0.28
N LEU A 229 -8.80 2.57 -0.09
CA LEU A 229 -7.84 2.77 -1.18
C LEU A 229 -7.86 1.59 -2.15
N ASP A 230 -8.14 0.39 -1.65
CA ASP A 230 -8.31 -0.84 -2.41
C ASP A 230 -9.52 -1.61 -1.87
N HIS A 231 -10.31 -2.15 -2.75
CA HIS A 231 -11.54 -2.89 -2.44
C HIS A 231 -11.36 -4.41 -2.51
N GLY A 232 -10.13 -4.88 -2.60
CA GLY A 232 -9.77 -6.28 -2.44
C GLY A 232 -9.55 -6.66 -0.97
N LYS A 233 -9.24 -7.93 -0.74
CA LYS A 233 -8.97 -8.41 0.61
C LYS A 233 -7.48 -8.43 0.96
N ASP A 234 -6.60 -8.33 -0.06
CA ASP A 234 -5.15 -8.51 0.10
C ASP A 234 -4.37 -7.25 -0.27
N HIS A 235 -4.70 -6.14 0.39
CA HIS A 235 -4.00 -4.88 0.22
C HIS A 235 -3.88 -4.17 1.56
N TYR A 236 -2.65 -4.01 2.04
CA TYR A 236 -2.39 -3.45 3.36
C TYR A 236 -1.04 -2.74 3.47
N ALA A 237 -0.84 -2.01 4.57
CA ALA A 237 0.38 -1.29 4.91
C ALA A 237 0.89 -0.36 3.79
N THR A 238 -0.03 0.22 3.04
CA THR A 238 0.28 1.06 1.89
C THR A 238 0.91 2.36 2.32
N VAL A 239 2.08 2.65 1.76
CA VAL A 239 2.82 3.89 1.91
C VAL A 239 3.42 4.34 0.58
N THR A 240 3.84 5.60 0.52
CA THR A 240 4.36 6.23 -0.70
C THR A 240 5.88 6.38 -0.66
N TRP A 241 6.50 6.39 -1.85
CA TRP A 241 7.90 6.78 -2.01
C TRP A 241 8.10 8.27 -1.77
N ALA A 242 9.06 8.61 -0.92
CA ALA A 242 9.55 9.97 -0.82
C ALA A 242 10.35 10.33 -2.09
N TYR A 243 10.26 11.59 -2.52
CA TYR A 243 11.03 12.15 -3.64
C TYR A 243 10.77 11.49 -5.00
N ALA A 244 9.63 10.86 -5.22
CA ALA A 244 9.27 10.31 -6.53
C ALA A 244 9.40 11.40 -7.63
N PRO A 245 9.97 11.07 -8.81
CA PRO A 245 10.19 12.03 -9.87
C PRO A 245 8.88 12.58 -10.43
N ASP A 246 8.95 13.71 -11.16
CA ASP A 246 7.83 14.32 -11.87
C ASP A 246 6.63 14.71 -10.97
N ASN A 247 6.87 14.97 -9.68
CA ASN A 247 5.85 15.25 -8.68
C ASN A 247 4.77 14.14 -8.56
N ARG A 248 5.14 12.92 -8.92
CA ARG A 248 4.26 11.76 -8.78
C ARG A 248 4.11 11.35 -7.31
N THR A 249 2.95 10.83 -6.99
CA THR A 249 2.71 10.12 -5.72
C THR A 249 2.64 8.64 -6.05
N VAL A 250 3.73 7.92 -5.81
CA VAL A 250 3.84 6.49 -6.12
C VAL A 250 3.75 5.70 -4.83
N ALA A 251 2.86 4.72 -4.78
CA ALA A 251 2.58 3.89 -3.63
C ALA A 251 2.77 2.40 -3.93
N ILE A 252 2.99 1.62 -2.89
CA ILE A 252 2.97 0.15 -2.91
C ILE A 252 2.38 -0.35 -1.60
N GLY A 253 1.71 -1.50 -1.62
CA GLY A 253 1.15 -2.14 -0.45
C GLY A 253 1.63 -3.57 -0.27
N TRP A 254 1.51 -4.09 0.93
CA TRP A 254 1.68 -5.51 1.21
C TRP A 254 0.46 -6.29 0.67
N MET A 255 0.70 -7.24 -0.21
CA MET A 255 -0.34 -8.08 -0.81
C MET A 255 -0.60 -9.30 0.08
N SER A 256 -1.32 -9.07 1.16
CA SER A 256 -1.82 -10.12 2.06
C SER A 256 -2.85 -9.55 3.04
N ASN A 257 -3.28 -10.39 4.00
CA ASN A 257 -4.20 -10.01 5.06
C ASN A 257 -3.81 -10.72 6.36
N TRP A 258 -3.77 -10.00 7.47
CA TRP A 258 -3.38 -10.57 8.78
C TRP A 258 -4.27 -11.71 9.27
N GLN A 259 -5.48 -11.87 8.72
CA GLN A 259 -6.33 -13.02 9.08
C GLN A 259 -5.71 -14.37 8.71
N TYR A 260 -4.84 -14.41 7.66
CA TYR A 260 -4.28 -15.68 7.15
C TYR A 260 -2.84 -15.57 6.62
N ALA A 261 -2.18 -14.47 6.79
CA ALA A 261 -0.85 -14.24 6.19
C ALA A 261 0.19 -15.33 6.51
N THR A 262 0.14 -15.89 7.73
CA THR A 262 1.06 -16.96 8.15
C THR A 262 0.66 -18.35 7.66
N GLN A 263 -0.53 -18.50 7.08
CA GLN A 263 -1.14 -19.76 6.64
C GLN A 263 -1.14 -19.94 5.12
N LEU A 264 -0.67 -18.94 4.36
CA LEU A 264 -0.68 -18.99 2.89
C LEU A 264 0.01 -20.26 2.37
N PRO A 265 -0.50 -20.89 1.29
CA PRO A 265 0.04 -22.16 0.77
C PRO A 265 1.32 -22.01 -0.05
N THR A 266 2.03 -20.89 0.08
CA THR A 266 3.34 -20.67 -0.54
C THR A 266 4.46 -21.33 0.27
N VAL A 267 5.44 -21.93 -0.40
CA VAL A 267 6.53 -22.71 0.22
C VAL A 267 7.86 -21.95 0.16
N ALA A 268 8.21 -21.44 -1.02
CA ALA A 268 9.52 -20.80 -1.25
C ALA A 268 9.61 -19.37 -0.69
N PHE A 269 8.48 -18.74 -0.49
CA PHE A 269 8.37 -17.37 0.03
C PHE A 269 7.12 -17.22 0.87
N ARG A 270 7.04 -16.16 1.66
CA ARG A 270 5.87 -15.77 2.40
C ARG A 270 5.59 -14.29 2.20
N SER A 271 4.44 -14.01 1.57
CA SER A 271 3.96 -12.68 1.18
C SER A 271 4.75 -12.02 0.03
N GLN A 272 4.13 -11.04 -0.56
CA GLN A 272 4.63 -10.23 -1.67
C GLN A 272 4.05 -8.81 -1.57
N ASN A 273 4.56 -7.88 -2.34
CA ASN A 273 3.95 -6.56 -2.50
C ASN A 273 3.08 -6.51 -3.76
N THR A 274 2.20 -5.51 -3.81
CA THR A 274 1.40 -5.17 -5.00
C THR A 274 2.31 -4.63 -6.11
N ILE A 275 1.80 -4.45 -7.33
CA ILE A 275 2.48 -3.58 -8.30
C ILE A 275 2.50 -2.14 -7.78
N ALA A 276 3.48 -1.35 -8.25
CA ALA A 276 3.54 0.08 -7.95
C ALA A 276 2.35 0.81 -8.57
N ARG A 277 1.79 1.79 -7.85
CA ARG A 277 0.58 2.54 -8.22
C ARG A 277 0.81 4.02 -8.12
N ASP A 278 0.32 4.77 -9.10
CA ASP A 278 0.26 6.22 -9.04
C ASP A 278 -1.06 6.65 -8.41
N LEU A 279 -0.97 7.53 -7.43
CA LEU A 279 -2.11 8.14 -6.76
C LEU A 279 -2.34 9.56 -7.31
N SER A 280 -3.59 9.90 -7.56
CA SER A 280 -4.01 11.25 -7.94
C SER A 280 -5.40 11.53 -7.36
N LEU A 281 -5.96 12.71 -7.60
CA LEU A 281 -7.30 13.05 -7.15
C LEU A 281 -8.29 13.08 -8.31
N TYR A 282 -9.54 12.73 -8.01
CA TYR A 282 -10.67 12.94 -8.91
C TYR A 282 -11.90 13.36 -8.09
N GLN A 283 -12.92 13.88 -8.77
CA GLN A 283 -14.22 14.12 -8.15
C GLN A 283 -15.20 13.05 -8.62
N ASP A 284 -15.96 12.51 -7.67
CA ASP A 284 -17.04 11.58 -7.96
C ASP A 284 -18.30 12.28 -8.48
N ASP A 285 -19.37 11.53 -8.75
CA ASP A 285 -20.65 12.07 -9.26
C ASP A 285 -21.32 13.07 -8.29
N GLU A 286 -20.93 13.05 -7.02
CA GLU A 286 -21.43 13.95 -5.97
C GLU A 286 -20.51 15.17 -5.76
N GLY A 287 -19.41 15.24 -6.51
CA GLY A 287 -18.40 16.31 -6.43
C GLY A 287 -17.44 16.17 -5.25
N GLN A 288 -17.40 15.01 -4.58
CA GLN A 288 -16.46 14.75 -3.50
C GLN A 288 -15.10 14.35 -4.05
N PHE A 289 -14.03 14.86 -3.45
CA PHE A 289 -12.68 14.44 -3.78
C PHE A 289 -12.40 13.02 -3.30
N ARG A 290 -11.85 12.21 -4.20
CA ARG A 290 -11.42 10.83 -3.95
C ARG A 290 -10.03 10.61 -4.50
N VAL A 291 -9.34 9.61 -3.95
CA VAL A 291 -8.03 9.18 -4.46
C VAL A 291 -8.23 8.24 -5.63
N ALA A 292 -7.68 8.62 -6.78
CA ALA A 292 -7.54 7.73 -7.92
C ALA A 292 -6.32 6.83 -7.73
N VAL A 293 -6.49 5.54 -8.00
CA VAL A 293 -5.45 4.51 -7.89
C VAL A 293 -5.25 3.86 -9.25
N LYS A 294 -4.10 4.11 -9.87
CA LYS A 294 -3.76 3.55 -11.19
C LYS A 294 -2.48 2.71 -11.12
N PRO A 295 -2.35 1.65 -11.92
CA PRO A 295 -1.04 1.04 -12.12
C PRO A 295 -0.04 2.12 -12.56
N SER A 296 1.19 2.08 -12.03
CA SER A 296 2.23 3.00 -12.48
C SER A 296 2.49 2.85 -14.00
N PRO A 297 3.00 3.88 -14.68
CA PRO A 297 3.42 3.77 -16.08
C PRO A 297 4.40 2.62 -16.31
N GLU A 298 5.28 2.36 -15.36
CA GLU A 298 6.23 1.25 -15.36
C GLU A 298 5.50 -0.10 -15.33
N SER A 299 4.48 -0.25 -14.48
CA SER A 299 3.65 -1.46 -14.43
C SER A 299 2.87 -1.66 -15.74
N LEU A 300 2.37 -0.57 -16.34
CA LEU A 300 1.70 -0.63 -17.64
C LEU A 300 2.66 -0.99 -18.78
N ALA A 301 3.94 -0.65 -18.66
CA ALA A 301 4.96 -1.00 -19.65
C ALA A 301 5.28 -2.51 -19.71
N LEU A 302 4.85 -3.30 -18.71
CA LEU A 302 4.87 -4.76 -18.74
C LEU A 302 4.00 -5.34 -19.84
N ARG A 303 3.05 -4.59 -20.39
CA ARG A 303 2.18 -5.04 -21.47
C ARG A 303 3.00 -5.38 -22.72
N GLY A 304 3.02 -6.64 -23.06
CA GLY A 304 3.69 -7.19 -24.23
C GLY A 304 2.78 -7.29 -25.46
N GLU A 305 2.94 -8.36 -26.23
CA GLU A 305 2.15 -8.62 -27.43
C GLU A 305 0.74 -9.09 -27.10
N GLU A 306 -0.24 -8.64 -27.90
CA GLU A 306 -1.61 -9.14 -27.82
C GLU A 306 -1.67 -10.61 -28.20
N THR A 307 -2.37 -11.43 -27.41
CA THR A 307 -2.54 -12.87 -27.59
C THR A 307 -4.01 -13.28 -27.54
N ARG A 308 -4.30 -14.44 -28.07
CA ARG A 308 -5.65 -15.04 -28.00
C ARG A 308 -5.84 -15.97 -26.82
N TYR A 309 -4.78 -16.34 -26.17
CA TYR A 309 -4.77 -17.30 -25.05
C TYR A 309 -4.38 -16.56 -23.78
N LEU A 310 -5.02 -16.90 -22.69
CA LEU A 310 -4.66 -16.37 -21.37
C LEU A 310 -3.31 -17.00 -20.98
N PRO A 311 -2.23 -16.19 -20.79
CA PRO A 311 -0.96 -16.68 -20.31
C PRO A 311 -1.00 -16.93 -18.78
N ASP A 312 -0.02 -17.68 -18.26
CA ASP A 312 0.13 -17.95 -16.82
C ASP A 312 0.26 -16.64 -16.00
N ALA A 313 0.89 -15.65 -16.59
CA ALA A 313 0.90 -14.26 -16.11
C ALA A 313 0.66 -13.31 -17.28
N GLY A 314 -0.19 -12.29 -17.10
CA GLY A 314 -0.56 -11.41 -18.18
C GLY A 314 -1.41 -10.23 -17.76
N ILE A 315 -1.68 -9.38 -18.74
CA ILE A 315 -2.56 -8.23 -18.56
C ILE A 315 -3.80 -8.44 -19.43
N VAL A 316 -4.97 -8.23 -18.84
CA VAL A 316 -6.25 -8.22 -19.56
C VAL A 316 -6.87 -6.84 -19.50
N GLU A 317 -7.21 -6.30 -20.66
CA GLU A 317 -7.99 -5.07 -20.81
C GLU A 317 -9.43 -5.43 -21.13
N LEU A 318 -10.36 -5.10 -20.24
CA LEU A 318 -11.79 -5.25 -20.44
C LEU A 318 -12.40 -3.93 -20.87
N THR A 319 -13.33 -4.00 -21.82
CA THR A 319 -14.21 -2.90 -22.21
C THR A 319 -15.64 -3.36 -22.00
N LEU A 320 -16.30 -2.84 -20.96
CA LEU A 320 -17.62 -3.29 -20.52
C LEU A 320 -18.68 -2.21 -20.83
N ASP A 321 -19.84 -2.65 -21.31
CA ASP A 321 -20.96 -1.76 -21.61
C ASP A 321 -21.61 -1.26 -20.30
N GLY A 322 -21.60 0.06 -20.07
CA GLY A 322 -22.18 0.66 -18.88
C GLY A 322 -23.72 0.73 -18.86
N SER A 323 -24.39 0.23 -19.90
CA SER A 323 -25.85 0.16 -19.96
C SER A 323 -26.44 -1.18 -19.49
N GLN A 324 -25.60 -2.19 -19.28
CA GLN A 324 -26.00 -3.54 -18.87
C GLN A 324 -24.95 -4.18 -17.94
N ASP A 325 -25.38 -5.21 -17.22
CA ASP A 325 -24.48 -5.99 -16.39
C ASP A 325 -23.48 -6.77 -17.25
N ALA A 326 -22.27 -6.97 -16.71
CA ALA A 326 -21.26 -7.80 -17.34
C ALA A 326 -20.77 -8.89 -16.39
N LEU A 327 -20.49 -10.07 -16.95
CA LEU A 327 -19.94 -11.22 -16.22
C LEU A 327 -18.62 -11.64 -16.86
N ILE A 328 -17.57 -11.70 -16.05
CA ILE A 328 -16.23 -12.09 -16.46
C ILE A 328 -15.83 -13.32 -15.64
N THR A 329 -15.41 -14.39 -16.30
CA THR A 329 -14.95 -15.61 -15.64
C THR A 329 -13.55 -15.96 -16.10
N LEU A 330 -12.62 -16.04 -15.15
CA LEU A 330 -11.32 -16.69 -15.30
C LEU A 330 -11.44 -18.11 -14.77
N SER A 331 -11.02 -19.11 -15.53
CA SER A 331 -11.09 -20.50 -15.09
C SER A 331 -9.99 -21.37 -15.68
N ASN A 332 -9.81 -22.59 -15.13
CA ASN A 332 -8.92 -23.61 -15.63
C ASN A 332 -9.64 -24.95 -15.85
N ASP A 333 -8.93 -25.92 -16.42
CA ASP A 333 -9.48 -27.24 -16.74
C ASP A 333 -9.84 -28.08 -15.51
N LYS A 334 -9.41 -27.66 -14.31
CA LYS A 334 -9.81 -28.28 -13.03
C LYS A 334 -11.15 -27.76 -12.51
N GLY A 335 -11.73 -26.76 -13.17
CA GLY A 335 -12.97 -26.11 -12.75
C GLY A 335 -12.78 -25.05 -11.65
N GLU A 336 -11.54 -24.73 -11.32
CA GLU A 336 -11.22 -23.59 -10.43
C GLU A 336 -11.48 -22.29 -11.18
N LYS A 337 -12.06 -21.30 -10.50
CA LYS A 337 -12.47 -20.07 -11.18
C LYS A 337 -12.54 -18.86 -10.25
N VAL A 338 -12.33 -17.71 -10.85
CA VAL A 338 -12.66 -16.40 -10.29
C VAL A 338 -13.74 -15.76 -11.14
N VAL A 339 -14.78 -15.27 -10.51
CA VAL A 339 -15.91 -14.64 -11.18
C VAL A 339 -15.95 -13.16 -10.81
N MET A 340 -15.96 -12.30 -11.82
CA MET A 340 -16.09 -10.84 -11.65
C MET A 340 -17.41 -10.38 -12.26
N ASN A 341 -18.05 -9.40 -11.65
CA ASN A 341 -19.33 -8.89 -12.11
C ASN A 341 -19.36 -7.36 -12.06
N LEU A 342 -19.76 -6.74 -13.16
CA LEU A 342 -20.21 -5.35 -13.21
C LEU A 342 -21.73 -5.35 -13.02
N ASP A 343 -22.23 -4.80 -11.93
CA ASP A 343 -23.67 -4.58 -11.69
C ASP A 343 -23.95 -3.09 -11.84
N VAL A 344 -24.51 -2.71 -12.97
CA VAL A 344 -24.78 -1.30 -13.30
C VAL A 344 -25.94 -0.71 -12.47
N HIS A 345 -26.86 -1.56 -11.99
CA HIS A 345 -27.98 -1.12 -11.18
C HIS A 345 -27.58 -0.83 -9.74
N ARG A 346 -26.75 -1.70 -9.17
CA ARG A 346 -26.16 -1.51 -7.82
C ARG A 346 -24.95 -0.59 -7.83
N ARG A 347 -24.44 -0.26 -9.02
CA ARG A 347 -23.21 0.52 -9.20
C ARG A 347 -22.04 -0.12 -8.44
N THR A 348 -21.75 -1.39 -8.75
CA THR A 348 -20.65 -2.12 -8.14
C THR A 348 -19.86 -2.91 -9.17
N PHE A 349 -18.55 -3.07 -8.90
CA PHE A 349 -17.72 -4.11 -9.49
C PHE A 349 -17.33 -5.10 -8.41
N SER A 350 -17.41 -6.39 -8.67
CA SER A 350 -17.10 -7.41 -7.67
C SER A 350 -16.20 -8.50 -8.20
N MET A 351 -15.50 -9.18 -7.28
CA MET A 351 -14.68 -10.35 -7.56
C MET A 351 -14.95 -11.43 -6.52
N ASP A 352 -15.40 -12.59 -6.98
CA ASP A 352 -15.62 -13.78 -6.19
C ASP A 352 -14.48 -14.78 -6.40
N ARG A 353 -13.69 -15.03 -5.36
CA ARG A 353 -12.61 -16.01 -5.34
C ARG A 353 -12.93 -17.27 -4.53
N THR A 354 -14.17 -17.48 -4.17
CA THR A 354 -14.57 -18.63 -3.31
C THR A 354 -14.31 -20.01 -3.95
N ALA A 355 -14.14 -20.05 -5.27
CA ALA A 355 -13.79 -21.22 -6.05
C ALA A 355 -12.47 -21.09 -6.81
N SER A 356 -11.56 -20.21 -6.37
CA SER A 356 -10.35 -19.81 -7.12
C SER A 356 -9.20 -20.83 -7.10
N GLY A 357 -9.32 -21.91 -6.34
CA GLY A 357 -8.27 -22.91 -6.12
C GLY A 357 -8.22 -23.34 -4.66
N ASP A 358 -7.02 -23.47 -4.08
CA ASP A 358 -6.88 -23.80 -2.66
C ASP A 358 -7.34 -22.63 -1.78
N CYS A 359 -8.52 -22.80 -1.18
CA CYS A 359 -9.10 -21.91 -0.19
C CYS A 359 -9.17 -22.58 1.20
N SER A 360 -8.59 -23.78 1.36
CA SER A 360 -8.79 -24.62 2.55
C SER A 360 -7.87 -24.26 3.73
N PHE A 361 -6.80 -23.52 3.48
CA PHE A 361 -5.81 -23.15 4.51
C PHE A 361 -6.33 -22.16 5.55
N SER A 362 -7.37 -21.40 5.24
CA SER A 362 -8.04 -20.51 6.19
C SER A 362 -9.51 -20.29 5.81
N HIS A 363 -10.40 -20.34 6.81
CA HIS A 363 -11.83 -20.03 6.62
C HIS A 363 -12.09 -18.56 6.27
N ASP A 364 -11.15 -17.67 6.55
CA ASP A 364 -11.24 -16.24 6.23
C ASP A 364 -10.80 -15.93 4.79
N PHE A 365 -10.19 -16.90 4.08
CA PHE A 365 -9.63 -16.63 2.77
C PHE A 365 -10.67 -16.54 1.66
N ALA A 366 -11.62 -17.46 1.62
CA ALA A 366 -12.69 -17.45 0.63
C ALA A 366 -13.54 -16.19 0.76
N ALA A 367 -13.55 -15.34 -0.27
CA ALA A 367 -14.17 -14.02 -0.18
C ALA A 367 -14.82 -13.60 -1.50
N HIS A 368 -15.87 -12.79 -1.36
CA HIS A 368 -16.48 -12.01 -2.43
C HIS A 368 -16.25 -10.53 -2.10
N THR A 369 -15.38 -9.88 -2.86
CA THR A 369 -15.01 -8.47 -2.67
C THR A 369 -15.79 -7.58 -3.61
N VAL A 370 -16.12 -6.35 -3.17
CA VAL A 370 -17.01 -5.44 -3.90
C VAL A 370 -16.46 -4.02 -3.83
N ALA A 371 -16.30 -3.38 -4.99
CA ALA A 371 -15.96 -1.97 -5.14
C ALA A 371 -17.20 -1.18 -5.56
N PRO A 372 -17.51 -0.04 -4.92
CA PRO A 372 -18.53 0.86 -5.39
C PRO A 372 -18.05 1.62 -6.64
N LEU A 373 -18.95 1.89 -7.56
CA LEU A 373 -18.69 2.71 -8.74
C LEU A 373 -19.13 4.15 -8.45
N PHE A 374 -18.22 4.96 -7.96
CA PHE A 374 -18.48 6.36 -7.61
C PHE A 374 -18.70 7.28 -8.81
N VAL A 375 -18.31 6.82 -10.01
CA VAL A 375 -18.51 7.53 -11.28
C VAL A 375 -19.30 6.64 -12.22
N LYS A 376 -20.44 7.14 -12.70
CA LYS A 376 -21.23 6.47 -13.73
C LYS A 376 -20.63 6.74 -15.11
N ARG A 377 -20.50 5.68 -15.92
CA ARG A 377 -19.94 5.76 -17.28
C ARG A 377 -20.77 4.96 -18.27
N ASP A 378 -20.76 5.39 -19.53
CA ASP A 378 -21.34 4.62 -20.64
C ASP A 378 -20.51 3.38 -20.99
N THR A 379 -19.22 3.44 -20.68
CA THR A 379 -18.27 2.33 -20.86
C THR A 379 -17.29 2.29 -19.69
N TYR A 380 -17.15 1.12 -19.08
CA TYR A 380 -16.13 0.88 -18.06
C TYR A 380 -14.95 0.15 -18.67
N LYS A 381 -13.75 0.67 -18.46
CA LYS A 381 -12.49 0.02 -18.82
C LYS A 381 -11.83 -0.52 -17.56
N VAL A 382 -11.56 -1.81 -17.54
CA VAL A 382 -10.94 -2.49 -16.39
C VAL A 382 -9.64 -3.13 -16.84
N LEU A 383 -8.59 -2.92 -16.06
CA LEU A 383 -7.28 -3.58 -16.24
C LEU A 383 -7.15 -4.68 -15.20
N LEU A 384 -6.80 -5.88 -15.63
CA LEU A 384 -6.47 -6.99 -14.75
C LEU A 384 -4.99 -7.32 -14.93
N PHE A 385 -4.23 -7.27 -13.84
CA PHE A 385 -2.90 -7.87 -13.75
C PHE A 385 -3.07 -9.25 -13.11
N ILE A 386 -2.81 -10.28 -13.88
CA ILE A 386 -2.94 -11.67 -13.46
C ILE A 386 -1.55 -12.24 -13.30
N ASP A 387 -1.27 -12.80 -12.13
CA ASP A 387 -0.04 -13.50 -11.83
C ASP A 387 -0.36 -14.88 -11.23
N HIS A 388 0.65 -15.70 -10.97
CA HIS A 388 0.50 -17.08 -10.50
C HIS A 388 -0.36 -17.21 -9.24
N CYS A 389 -0.35 -16.20 -8.35
CA CYS A 389 -1.11 -16.27 -7.10
C CYS A 389 -1.86 -14.97 -6.76
N SER A 390 -2.09 -14.10 -7.75
CA SER A 390 -2.80 -12.84 -7.51
C SER A 390 -3.55 -12.33 -8.74
N ILE A 391 -4.58 -11.54 -8.47
CA ILE A 391 -5.29 -10.73 -9.45
C ILE A 391 -5.43 -9.32 -8.87
N GLU A 392 -4.83 -8.35 -9.55
CA GLU A 392 -5.02 -6.93 -9.26
C GLU A 392 -5.90 -6.32 -10.35
N ALA A 393 -7.09 -5.88 -9.99
CA ALA A 393 -8.05 -5.24 -10.90
C ALA A 393 -8.10 -3.73 -10.65
N PHE A 394 -8.15 -2.95 -11.73
CA PHE A 394 -8.20 -1.48 -11.67
C PHE A 394 -9.25 -0.96 -12.62
N ASP A 395 -10.04 -0.01 -12.17
CA ASP A 395 -10.66 0.93 -13.11
C ASP A 395 -9.55 1.68 -13.86
N ALA A 396 -9.55 1.67 -15.18
CA ALA A 396 -8.48 2.28 -15.98
C ALA A 396 -8.32 3.80 -15.76
N GLU A 397 -9.36 4.47 -15.27
CA GLU A 397 -9.32 5.88 -14.88
C GLU A 397 -9.00 6.08 -13.40
N GLY A 398 -8.90 4.97 -12.63
CA GLY A 398 -8.43 4.95 -11.25
C GLY A 398 -9.50 5.11 -10.19
N ALA A 399 -10.79 5.07 -10.54
CA ALA A 399 -11.85 5.29 -9.56
C ALA A 399 -11.93 4.21 -8.48
N TRP A 400 -11.40 3.02 -8.73
CA TRP A 400 -11.25 1.94 -7.76
C TRP A 400 -10.12 0.99 -8.15
N ALA A 401 -9.59 0.29 -7.16
CA ALA A 401 -8.67 -0.84 -7.30
C ALA A 401 -9.16 -2.00 -6.43
N MET A 402 -8.77 -3.23 -6.79
CA MET A 402 -9.17 -4.44 -6.07
C MET A 402 -8.08 -5.50 -6.18
N THR A 403 -7.44 -5.82 -5.08
CA THR A 403 -6.34 -6.77 -5.00
C THR A 403 -6.76 -8.02 -4.24
N ASN A 404 -6.66 -9.19 -4.89
CA ASN A 404 -6.97 -10.46 -4.28
C ASN A 404 -5.90 -11.50 -4.60
N LEU A 405 -5.44 -12.23 -3.58
CA LEU A 405 -4.68 -13.47 -3.75
C LEU A 405 -5.59 -14.58 -4.25
N VAL A 406 -5.02 -15.46 -5.05
CA VAL A 406 -5.64 -16.70 -5.56
C VAL A 406 -4.61 -17.82 -5.56
N PHE A 407 -5.01 -19.05 -5.36
CA PHE A 407 -4.08 -20.20 -5.35
C PHE A 407 -4.63 -21.35 -6.20
N PRO A 408 -4.75 -21.15 -7.53
CA PRO A 408 -5.19 -22.23 -8.42
C PRO A 408 -4.15 -23.35 -8.47
N SER A 409 -4.59 -24.58 -8.60
CA SER A 409 -3.70 -25.76 -8.74
C SER A 409 -3.02 -25.81 -10.12
N GLU A 410 -3.61 -25.17 -11.11
CA GLU A 410 -3.08 -24.94 -12.45
C GLU A 410 -3.44 -23.50 -12.87
N PRO A 411 -2.64 -22.80 -13.69
CA PRO A 411 -2.97 -21.47 -14.17
C PRO A 411 -4.36 -21.40 -14.82
N TYR A 412 -5.01 -20.24 -14.69
CA TYR A 412 -6.24 -19.99 -15.44
C TYR A 412 -5.90 -19.88 -16.92
N ASN A 413 -6.56 -20.67 -17.77
CA ASN A 413 -6.32 -20.74 -19.21
C ASN A 413 -7.56 -20.36 -20.04
N HIS A 414 -8.70 -20.12 -19.38
CA HIS A 414 -9.94 -19.70 -20.01
C HIS A 414 -10.38 -18.34 -19.49
N LEU A 415 -10.78 -17.47 -20.42
CA LEU A 415 -11.42 -16.19 -20.13
C LEU A 415 -12.74 -16.12 -20.89
N GLU A 416 -13.85 -15.95 -20.18
CA GLU A 416 -15.16 -15.70 -20.74
C GLU A 416 -15.64 -14.30 -20.33
N VAL A 417 -16.16 -13.53 -21.29
CA VAL A 417 -16.70 -12.19 -21.05
C VAL A 417 -18.08 -12.09 -21.67
N GLN A 418 -19.06 -11.76 -20.85
CA GLN A 418 -20.43 -11.43 -21.26
C GLN A 418 -20.71 -9.98 -20.91
N GLY A 419 -21.29 -9.21 -21.82
CA GLY A 419 -21.56 -7.79 -21.62
C GLY A 419 -20.36 -6.88 -21.90
N GLY A 420 -19.36 -7.36 -22.65
CA GLY A 420 -18.18 -6.58 -23.01
C GLY A 420 -17.22 -7.33 -23.90
N GLU A 421 -16.02 -6.78 -24.04
CA GLU A 421 -14.90 -7.32 -24.83
C GLU A 421 -13.62 -7.37 -23.99
N ALA A 422 -12.70 -8.26 -24.35
CA ALA A 422 -11.40 -8.38 -23.72
C ALA A 422 -10.28 -8.37 -24.74
N LYS A 423 -9.15 -7.76 -24.37
CA LYS A 423 -7.84 -7.94 -25.01
C LYS A 423 -6.88 -8.51 -24.00
N ILE A 424 -6.11 -9.49 -24.42
CA ILE A 424 -5.16 -10.21 -23.58
C ILE A 424 -3.75 -9.94 -24.06
N TYR A 425 -2.84 -9.66 -23.13
CA TYR A 425 -1.44 -9.35 -23.43
C TYR A 425 -0.52 -10.24 -22.60
N ASN A 426 0.56 -10.70 -23.23
CA ASN A 426 1.69 -11.29 -22.51
C ASN A 426 2.42 -10.25 -21.66
N ILE A 427 3.13 -10.68 -20.66
CA ILE A 427 4.13 -9.88 -19.94
C ILE A 427 5.42 -9.84 -20.78
N ARG A 428 6.04 -8.66 -20.86
CA ARG A 428 7.35 -8.47 -21.51
C ARG A 428 8.48 -9.00 -20.66
#